data_05f629df36c3d533393ae404dcc7af65
#
_entry.id   05f629df36c3d533393ae404dcc7af65
#
_cell.length_a   1.000
_cell.length_b   1.000
_cell.length_c   1.000
_cell.angle_alpha   90.00
_cell.angle_beta   90.00
_cell.angle_gamma   90.00
#
_symmetry.space_group_name_H-M   'P 1'
#
loop_
_entity.id
_entity.type
_entity.pdbx_description
1 polymer ?
#
loop_
_entity_poly.entity_id
_entity_poly.type
_entity_poly.pdbx_seq_one_letter_code
_entity_poly.pdbx_strand_id
1 'polypeptide(L)'
;MREKRKILVFHPALAPYRVDFFNAINKAFNAAFYFNLANVSDQKFNQEKLADKCHFKLNFIQNGFDFFGRSFRFGILKILRKEQPDIVLCSEYGPVTIVVFLYKILFRKQFSLYTISDDSIENSKSRKGLRALLRNVIAKNCDGVIFPSSEVCNWFKDNISNVTKTLELPIIHDDAVFRKELAVSLEVANQNILNFNLEGKKVILFVGRLVEVKNLSLLVKVATQMKTTDWVLVMVGDGVLMDNLKIEVTNLNIPDKVHFVGRKEGLELVSWYTLAQIFVLPSIYEPFGAVVNEALLGGCKVLCSEIAGASSLINKENGELFSPYSEKELLFCLENSLSAAVITPNSINNIRESNMPFTFNDKIDFLINNL
;
A
#
# COMPACT_ATOMS: atom_id res chain seq x y z
N MET A 1 17.89 -31.82 -5.95
CA MET A 1 16.98 -30.62 -5.75
C MET A 1 16.16 -30.49 -7.01
N ARG A 2 14.82 -30.37 -6.94
CA ARG A 2 14.01 -30.03 -8.13
C ARG A 2 14.43 -28.64 -8.61
N GLU A 3 14.62 -28.49 -9.91
CA GLU A 3 14.89 -27.19 -10.53
C GLU A 3 13.74 -26.23 -10.22
N LYS A 4 14.06 -25.00 -9.77
CA LYS A 4 13.03 -24.01 -9.47
C LYS A 4 12.33 -23.61 -10.75
N ARG A 5 10.98 -23.56 -10.74
CA ARG A 5 10.19 -23.03 -11.86
C ARG A 5 10.63 -21.62 -12.18
N LYS A 6 10.64 -21.27 -13.46
CA LYS A 6 11.04 -19.96 -13.93
C LYS A 6 9.83 -19.01 -13.94
N ILE A 7 9.94 -17.91 -13.23
CA ILE A 7 8.91 -16.85 -13.21
C ILE A 7 9.43 -15.55 -13.85
N LEU A 8 8.63 -14.97 -14.72
CA LEU A 8 8.89 -13.69 -15.35
C LEU A 8 7.89 -12.66 -14.84
N VAL A 9 8.37 -11.60 -14.24
CA VAL A 9 7.53 -10.54 -13.65
C VAL A 9 7.64 -9.27 -14.49
N PHE A 10 6.50 -8.77 -14.95
CA PHE A 10 6.36 -7.44 -15.58
C PHE A 10 5.60 -6.51 -14.64
N HIS A 11 6.20 -5.38 -14.27
CA HIS A 11 5.58 -4.42 -13.36
C HIS A 11 5.81 -2.97 -13.86
N PRO A 12 4.88 -2.04 -13.61
CA PRO A 12 5.02 -0.65 -14.07
C PRO A 12 6.29 0.04 -13.55
N ALA A 13 6.50 0.04 -12.24
CA ALA A 13 7.68 0.59 -11.58
C ALA A 13 7.87 -0.08 -10.21
N LEU A 14 9.08 -0.04 -9.68
CA LEU A 14 9.35 -0.52 -8.33
C LEU A 14 8.85 0.49 -7.29
N ALA A 15 8.03 0.01 -6.36
CA ALA A 15 7.55 0.78 -5.22
C ALA A 15 8.02 0.13 -3.89
N PRO A 16 8.23 0.90 -2.80
CA PRO A 16 8.71 0.39 -1.51
C PRO A 16 7.90 -0.82 -1.01
N TYR A 17 6.58 -0.72 -1.05
CA TYR A 17 5.64 -1.75 -0.59
C TYR A 17 5.58 -3.02 -1.48
N ARG A 18 6.36 -3.10 -2.56
CA ARG A 18 6.49 -4.28 -3.44
C ARG A 18 7.83 -4.99 -3.31
N VAL A 19 8.80 -4.39 -2.63
CA VAL A 19 10.17 -4.95 -2.52
C VAL A 19 10.12 -6.30 -1.81
N ASP A 20 9.45 -6.40 -0.68
CA ASP A 20 9.37 -7.63 0.11
C ASP A 20 8.69 -8.76 -0.67
N PHE A 21 7.60 -8.45 -1.36
CA PHE A 21 6.92 -9.38 -2.26
C PHE A 21 7.85 -9.91 -3.37
N PHE A 22 8.58 -9.03 -4.06
CA PHE A 22 9.47 -9.44 -5.13
C PHE A 22 10.70 -10.20 -4.61
N ASN A 23 11.23 -9.86 -3.44
CA ASN A 23 12.26 -10.62 -2.76
C ASN A 23 11.79 -12.05 -2.42
N ALA A 24 10.57 -12.21 -1.94
CA ALA A 24 9.98 -13.52 -1.66
C ALA A 24 9.80 -14.36 -2.95
N ILE A 25 9.31 -13.75 -4.03
CA ILE A 25 9.22 -14.39 -5.35
C ILE A 25 10.61 -14.83 -5.85
N ASN A 26 11.63 -13.96 -5.72
CA ASN A 26 13.01 -14.30 -6.12
C ASN A 26 13.60 -15.46 -5.29
N LYS A 27 13.26 -15.51 -4.00
CA LYS A 27 13.67 -16.61 -3.11
C LYS A 27 13.03 -17.96 -3.50
N ALA A 28 11.75 -17.93 -3.89
CA ALA A 28 10.98 -19.14 -4.20
C ALA A 28 11.22 -19.69 -5.62
N PHE A 29 11.41 -18.81 -6.59
CA PHE A 29 11.48 -19.13 -8.02
C PHE A 29 12.84 -18.74 -8.63
N ASN A 30 13.14 -19.23 -9.83
CA ASN A 30 14.15 -18.66 -10.72
C ASN A 30 13.53 -17.43 -11.41
N ALA A 31 13.65 -16.25 -10.79
CA ALA A 31 12.85 -15.07 -11.16
C ALA A 31 13.61 -14.06 -12.03
N ALA A 32 12.93 -13.50 -13.03
CA ALA A 32 13.39 -12.37 -13.81
C ALA A 32 12.37 -11.23 -13.73
N PHE A 33 12.82 -10.02 -13.36
CA PHE A 33 11.98 -8.84 -13.17
C PHE A 33 12.24 -7.80 -14.23
N TYR A 34 11.17 -7.28 -14.85
CA TYR A 34 11.22 -6.24 -15.87
C TYR A 34 10.25 -5.12 -15.53
N PHE A 35 10.75 -3.89 -15.44
CA PHE A 35 10.01 -2.70 -15.09
C PHE A 35 9.84 -1.79 -16.32
N ASN A 36 8.64 -1.23 -16.49
CA ASN A 36 8.34 -0.33 -17.59
C ASN A 36 8.99 1.04 -17.41
N LEU A 37 9.06 1.51 -16.16
CA LEU A 37 9.52 2.85 -15.77
C LEU A 37 10.39 2.74 -14.50
N ALA A 38 11.27 3.72 -14.30
CA ALA A 38 11.94 3.88 -13.01
C ALA A 38 10.94 4.37 -11.94
N ASN A 39 10.11 5.36 -12.29
CA ASN A 39 9.06 5.89 -11.40
C ASN A 39 7.77 6.12 -12.19
N VAL A 40 6.62 6.07 -11.52
CA VAL A 40 5.33 6.55 -12.06
C VAL A 40 5.23 8.06 -11.82
N SER A 41 4.51 8.77 -12.68
CA SER A 41 4.41 10.24 -12.68
C SER A 41 4.06 10.84 -11.30
N ASP A 42 3.14 10.18 -10.58
CA ASP A 42 2.58 10.70 -9.33
C ASP A 42 3.30 10.20 -8.07
N GLN A 43 4.24 9.26 -8.22
CA GLN A 43 4.97 8.64 -7.10
C GLN A 43 6.44 8.53 -7.47
N LYS A 44 7.25 9.47 -6.96
CA LYS A 44 8.70 9.45 -7.15
C LYS A 44 9.35 8.90 -5.89
N PHE A 45 9.99 7.75 -6.02
CA PHE A 45 10.79 7.12 -4.97
C PHE A 45 12.28 7.19 -5.33
N ASN A 46 13.14 7.19 -4.33
CA ASN A 46 14.58 7.07 -4.54
C ASN A 46 14.90 5.63 -4.99
N GLN A 47 15.09 5.45 -6.29
CA GLN A 47 15.30 4.12 -6.90
C GLN A 47 16.62 3.47 -6.50
N GLU A 48 17.67 4.25 -6.17
CA GLU A 48 18.94 3.73 -5.68
C GLU A 48 18.73 3.06 -4.32
N LYS A 49 18.12 3.78 -3.36
CA LYS A 49 17.80 3.22 -2.04
C LYS A 49 16.86 2.00 -2.12
N LEU A 50 15.95 1.95 -3.10
CA LEU A 50 15.10 0.79 -3.30
C LEU A 50 15.87 -0.40 -3.88
N ALA A 51 16.80 -0.14 -4.82
CA ALA A 51 17.65 -1.17 -5.40
C ALA A 51 18.51 -1.88 -4.33
N ASP A 52 19.02 -1.14 -3.35
CA ASP A 52 19.80 -1.69 -2.23
C ASP A 52 18.99 -2.68 -1.36
N LYS A 53 17.66 -2.53 -1.32
CA LYS A 53 16.75 -3.45 -0.61
C LYS A 53 16.34 -4.67 -1.45
N CYS A 54 16.66 -4.70 -2.75
CA CYS A 54 16.27 -5.77 -3.67
C CYS A 54 17.30 -6.90 -3.69
N HIS A 55 16.86 -8.14 -3.53
CA HIS A 55 17.68 -9.35 -3.68
C HIS A 55 17.64 -9.93 -5.10
N PHE A 56 17.30 -9.09 -6.08
CA PHE A 56 17.16 -9.46 -7.49
C PHE A 56 17.65 -8.33 -8.40
N LYS A 57 17.91 -8.65 -9.66
CA LYS A 57 18.34 -7.67 -10.66
C LYS A 57 17.15 -6.88 -11.21
N LEU A 58 17.26 -5.54 -11.18
CA LEU A 58 16.30 -4.64 -11.82
C LEU A 58 16.63 -4.54 -13.32
N ASN A 59 15.69 -4.92 -14.18
CA ASN A 59 15.80 -4.69 -15.62
C ASN A 59 14.72 -3.70 -16.05
N PHE A 60 15.11 -2.62 -16.71
CA PHE A 60 14.18 -1.62 -17.23
C PHE A 60 13.98 -1.80 -18.73
N ILE A 61 12.71 -1.74 -19.20
CA ILE A 61 12.36 -1.79 -20.60
C ILE A 61 12.44 -0.36 -21.15
N GLN A 62 13.60 0.01 -21.71
CA GLN A 62 13.87 1.38 -22.12
C GLN A 62 13.14 1.77 -23.42
N ASN A 63 12.96 0.83 -24.36
CA ASN A 63 12.37 1.11 -25.66
C ASN A 63 10.85 1.18 -25.59
N GLY A 64 10.27 2.30 -26.01
CA GLY A 64 8.83 2.51 -26.01
C GLY A 64 8.46 3.98 -25.91
N PHE A 65 7.19 4.25 -25.69
CA PHE A 65 6.66 5.60 -25.52
C PHE A 65 5.52 5.58 -24.49
N ASP A 66 5.24 6.73 -23.91
CA ASP A 66 4.13 6.92 -23.00
C ASP A 66 3.03 7.73 -23.69
N PHE A 67 1.78 7.25 -23.64
CA PHE A 67 0.63 7.87 -24.30
C PHE A 67 -0.61 7.75 -23.43
N PHE A 68 -1.28 8.86 -23.16
CA PHE A 68 -2.44 8.96 -22.27
C PHE A 68 -2.25 8.23 -20.93
N GLY A 69 -1.11 8.48 -20.25
CA GLY A 69 -0.78 7.89 -18.96
C GLY A 69 -0.51 6.38 -18.99
N ARG A 70 -0.25 5.81 -20.18
CA ARG A 70 0.08 4.38 -20.34
C ARG A 70 1.43 4.22 -20.99
N SER A 71 2.19 3.25 -20.50
CA SER A 71 3.51 2.90 -21.02
C SER A 71 3.40 1.80 -22.04
N PHE A 72 3.70 2.12 -23.30
CA PHE A 72 3.84 1.17 -24.40
C PHE A 72 5.31 0.79 -24.51
N ARG A 73 5.64 -0.48 -24.28
CA ARG A 73 7.02 -0.96 -24.27
C ARG A 73 7.24 -1.96 -25.38
N PHE A 74 8.36 -1.81 -26.09
CA PHE A 74 8.76 -2.71 -27.17
C PHE A 74 9.70 -3.81 -26.63
N GLY A 75 9.77 -4.91 -27.37
CA GLY A 75 10.68 -6.02 -27.03
C GLY A 75 10.11 -7.05 -26.07
N ILE A 76 8.85 -6.95 -25.62
CA ILE A 76 8.19 -7.92 -24.75
C ILE A 76 8.27 -9.34 -25.30
N LEU A 77 8.01 -9.52 -26.60
CA LEU A 77 8.11 -10.83 -27.26
C LEU A 77 9.53 -11.39 -27.27
N LYS A 78 10.55 -10.52 -27.40
CA LYS A 78 11.96 -10.91 -27.34
C LYS A 78 12.32 -11.37 -25.92
N ILE A 79 11.82 -10.67 -24.90
CA ILE A 79 12.01 -11.05 -23.49
C ILE A 79 11.36 -12.41 -23.24
N LEU A 80 10.10 -12.62 -23.61
CA LEU A 80 9.40 -13.91 -23.45
C LEU A 80 10.12 -15.07 -24.13
N ARG A 81 10.66 -14.85 -25.33
CA ARG A 81 11.44 -15.88 -26.06
C ARG A 81 12.80 -16.17 -25.42
N LYS A 82 13.46 -15.14 -24.88
CA LYS A 82 14.74 -15.28 -24.18
C LYS A 82 14.59 -15.99 -22.85
N GLU A 83 13.60 -15.56 -22.05
CA GLU A 83 13.42 -16.03 -20.69
C GLU A 83 12.73 -17.40 -20.61
N GLN A 84 11.90 -17.77 -21.57
CA GLN A 84 11.16 -19.05 -21.61
C GLN A 84 10.55 -19.39 -20.25
N PRO A 85 9.66 -18.54 -19.69
CA PRO A 85 9.13 -18.74 -18.36
C PRO A 85 8.11 -19.87 -18.28
N ASP A 86 8.01 -20.50 -17.09
CA ASP A 86 6.90 -21.40 -16.73
C ASP A 86 5.69 -20.58 -16.25
N ILE A 87 5.96 -19.42 -15.63
CA ILE A 87 4.95 -18.51 -15.08
C ILE A 87 5.27 -17.09 -15.53
N VAL A 88 4.26 -16.36 -15.98
CA VAL A 88 4.34 -14.91 -16.23
C VAL A 88 3.39 -14.20 -15.29
N LEU A 89 3.92 -13.26 -14.52
CA LEU A 89 3.19 -12.41 -13.60
C LEU A 89 3.18 -10.98 -14.14
N CYS A 90 2.01 -10.48 -14.52
CA CYS A 90 1.83 -9.13 -15.02
C CYS A 90 1.09 -8.26 -13.99
N SER A 91 1.49 -6.99 -13.88
CA SER A 91 0.72 -6.04 -13.09
C SER A 91 -0.37 -5.42 -13.96
N GLU A 92 -1.59 -5.44 -13.44
CA GLU A 92 -2.78 -4.87 -14.06
C GLU A 92 -3.08 -5.43 -15.48
N TYR A 93 -3.91 -4.70 -16.21
CA TYR A 93 -4.37 -5.06 -17.55
C TYR A 93 -3.86 -4.03 -18.60
N GLY A 94 -2.59 -3.61 -18.41
CA GLY A 94 -1.94 -2.63 -19.27
C GLY A 94 -1.46 -3.20 -20.62
N PRO A 95 -0.80 -2.35 -21.46
CA PRO A 95 -0.32 -2.76 -22.78
C PRO A 95 0.60 -3.98 -22.75
N VAL A 96 1.47 -4.10 -21.73
CA VAL A 96 2.36 -5.25 -21.57
C VAL A 96 1.56 -6.54 -21.35
N THR A 97 0.58 -6.51 -20.44
CA THR A 97 -0.30 -7.66 -20.15
C THR A 97 -1.07 -8.10 -21.39
N ILE A 98 -1.58 -7.15 -22.19
CA ILE A 98 -2.26 -7.44 -23.47
C ILE A 98 -1.32 -8.18 -24.43
N VAL A 99 -0.08 -7.71 -24.60
CA VAL A 99 0.91 -8.35 -25.47
C VAL A 99 1.25 -9.77 -25.00
N VAL A 100 1.45 -9.96 -23.70
CA VAL A 100 1.71 -11.29 -23.10
C VAL A 100 0.54 -12.24 -23.31
N PHE A 101 -0.68 -11.76 -23.07
CA PHE A 101 -1.91 -12.52 -23.26
C PHE A 101 -2.12 -12.95 -24.71
N LEU A 102 -1.96 -12.02 -25.65
CA LEU A 102 -2.05 -12.32 -27.09
C LEU A 102 -0.95 -13.30 -27.52
N TYR A 103 0.28 -13.16 -27.00
CA TYR A 103 1.36 -14.09 -27.29
C TYR A 103 1.03 -15.51 -26.80
N LYS A 104 0.48 -15.64 -25.58
CA LYS A 104 0.05 -16.93 -25.05
C LYS A 104 -1.00 -17.60 -25.95
N ILE A 105 -2.03 -16.88 -26.35
CA ILE A 105 -3.14 -17.45 -27.13
C ILE A 105 -2.73 -17.72 -28.59
N LEU A 106 -2.17 -16.75 -29.28
CA LEU A 106 -1.85 -16.85 -30.72
C LEU A 106 -0.76 -17.89 -31.00
N PHE A 107 0.18 -18.03 -30.08
CA PHE A 107 1.29 -18.98 -30.23
C PHE A 107 1.14 -20.23 -29.35
N ARG A 108 -0.03 -20.44 -28.75
CA ARG A 108 -0.37 -21.61 -27.89
C ARG A 108 0.72 -21.91 -26.86
N LYS A 109 1.22 -20.88 -26.16
CA LYS A 109 2.31 -21.04 -25.19
C LYS A 109 1.82 -21.67 -23.88
N GLN A 110 2.64 -22.53 -23.29
CA GLN A 110 2.29 -23.35 -22.14
C GLN A 110 2.53 -22.68 -20.78
N PHE A 111 3.10 -21.46 -20.73
CA PHE A 111 3.28 -20.78 -19.44
C PHE A 111 1.96 -20.38 -18.80
N SER A 112 1.92 -20.42 -17.47
CA SER A 112 0.79 -19.87 -16.70
C SER A 112 0.86 -18.34 -16.65
N LEU A 113 -0.25 -17.65 -16.95
CA LEU A 113 -0.37 -16.21 -16.89
C LEU A 113 -1.19 -15.79 -15.67
N TYR A 114 -0.58 -15.06 -14.76
CA TYR A 114 -1.26 -14.42 -13.64
C TYR A 114 -1.20 -12.90 -13.78
N THR A 115 -2.26 -12.22 -13.29
CA THR A 115 -2.27 -10.76 -13.18
C THR A 115 -2.40 -10.33 -11.73
N ILE A 116 -1.66 -9.28 -11.33
CA ILE A 116 -1.85 -8.61 -10.04
C ILE A 116 -2.73 -7.40 -10.29
N SER A 117 -3.83 -7.28 -9.58
CA SER A 117 -4.73 -6.15 -9.65
C SER A 117 -4.91 -5.54 -8.27
N ASP A 118 -4.44 -4.30 -8.11
CA ASP A 118 -4.50 -3.55 -6.84
C ASP A 118 -5.84 -2.78 -6.70
N ASP A 119 -6.86 -3.15 -7.48
CA ASP A 119 -8.16 -2.48 -7.47
C ASP A 119 -8.98 -2.80 -6.21
N SER A 120 -9.66 -1.77 -5.70
CA SER A 120 -10.80 -1.93 -4.80
C SER A 120 -12.05 -2.37 -5.57
N ILE A 121 -13.10 -2.77 -4.84
CA ILE A 121 -14.41 -3.09 -5.41
C ILE A 121 -14.99 -1.88 -6.16
N GLU A 122 -14.91 -0.68 -5.58
CA GLU A 122 -15.41 0.57 -6.18
C GLU A 122 -14.70 0.87 -7.49
N ASN A 123 -13.39 0.72 -7.52
CA ASN A 123 -12.59 0.87 -8.75
C ASN A 123 -13.02 -0.13 -9.82
N SER A 124 -13.27 -1.36 -9.41
CA SER A 124 -13.70 -2.43 -10.32
C SER A 124 -15.09 -2.15 -10.90
N LYS A 125 -16.03 -1.65 -10.09
CA LYS A 125 -17.39 -1.27 -10.51
C LYS A 125 -17.41 -0.04 -11.42
N SER A 126 -16.57 0.93 -11.18
CA SER A 126 -16.54 2.21 -11.92
C SER A 126 -16.04 2.09 -13.36
N ARG A 127 -15.35 1.03 -13.70
CA ARG A 127 -14.74 0.83 -15.02
C ARG A 127 -15.80 0.50 -16.07
N LYS A 128 -15.80 1.27 -17.19
CA LYS A 128 -16.77 1.13 -18.28
C LYS A 128 -16.06 1.15 -19.65
N GLY A 129 -16.79 0.75 -20.69
CA GLY A 129 -16.37 0.82 -22.10
C GLY A 129 -15.37 -0.27 -22.50
N LEU A 130 -14.65 -0.03 -23.60
CA LEU A 130 -13.72 -0.98 -24.22
C LEU A 130 -12.61 -1.47 -23.26
N ARG A 131 -12.17 -0.60 -22.33
CA ARG A 131 -11.16 -0.97 -21.33
C ARG A 131 -11.68 -2.03 -20.36
N ALA A 132 -12.92 -1.90 -19.90
CA ALA A 132 -13.56 -2.90 -19.03
C ALA A 132 -13.74 -4.22 -19.78
N LEU A 133 -14.13 -4.17 -21.06
CA LEU A 133 -14.26 -5.36 -21.88
C LEU A 133 -12.94 -6.11 -22.03
N LEU A 134 -11.86 -5.43 -22.43
CA LEU A 134 -10.52 -6.03 -22.57
C LEU A 134 -10.02 -6.64 -21.25
N ARG A 135 -10.19 -5.91 -20.13
CA ARG A 135 -9.87 -6.42 -18.79
C ARG A 135 -10.62 -7.72 -18.51
N ASN A 136 -11.93 -7.73 -18.72
CA ASN A 136 -12.76 -8.90 -18.45
C ASN A 136 -12.38 -10.10 -19.35
N VAL A 137 -12.04 -9.84 -20.62
CA VAL A 137 -11.55 -10.89 -21.54
C VAL A 137 -10.25 -11.49 -21.01
N ILE A 138 -9.26 -10.68 -20.63
CA ILE A 138 -7.99 -11.17 -20.09
C ILE A 138 -8.23 -11.88 -18.76
N ALA A 139 -8.96 -11.26 -17.85
CA ALA A 139 -9.23 -11.80 -16.53
C ALA A 139 -9.96 -13.17 -16.55
N LYS A 140 -10.87 -13.35 -17.51
CA LYS A 140 -11.59 -14.63 -17.70
C LYS A 140 -10.74 -15.75 -18.33
N ASN A 141 -9.65 -15.39 -19.02
CA ASN A 141 -8.85 -16.33 -19.82
C ASN A 141 -7.38 -16.42 -19.38
N CYS A 142 -6.97 -15.73 -18.31
CA CYS A 142 -5.70 -15.97 -17.64
C CYS A 142 -5.84 -17.13 -16.64
N ASP A 143 -4.71 -17.68 -16.18
CA ASP A 143 -4.69 -18.81 -15.25
C ASP A 143 -5.05 -18.38 -13.82
N GLY A 144 -4.92 -17.09 -13.49
CA GLY A 144 -5.39 -16.54 -12.23
C GLY A 144 -5.18 -15.04 -12.09
N VAL A 145 -5.91 -14.48 -11.11
CA VAL A 145 -5.80 -13.06 -10.72
C VAL A 145 -5.48 -12.96 -9.24
N ILE A 146 -4.52 -12.12 -8.90
CA ILE A 146 -4.11 -11.85 -7.53
C ILE A 146 -4.73 -10.51 -7.13
N PHE A 147 -5.50 -10.50 -6.05
CA PHE A 147 -6.18 -9.33 -5.51
C PHE A 147 -5.70 -8.99 -4.10
N PRO A 148 -5.85 -7.74 -3.65
CA PRO A 148 -5.35 -7.31 -2.34
C PRO A 148 -6.21 -7.78 -1.16
N SER A 149 -7.44 -8.26 -1.39
CA SER A 149 -8.32 -8.73 -0.32
C SER A 149 -9.28 -9.84 -0.78
N SER A 150 -9.79 -10.59 0.19
CA SER A 150 -10.79 -11.65 -0.03
C SER A 150 -12.11 -11.11 -0.57
N GLU A 151 -12.51 -9.89 -0.16
CA GLU A 151 -13.72 -9.24 -0.62
C GLU A 151 -13.66 -8.97 -2.12
N VAL A 152 -12.52 -8.50 -2.62
CA VAL A 152 -12.32 -8.28 -4.07
C VAL A 152 -12.29 -9.63 -4.81
N CYS A 153 -11.67 -10.67 -4.24
CA CYS A 153 -11.70 -12.02 -4.79
C CYS A 153 -13.13 -12.53 -4.95
N ASN A 154 -13.96 -12.38 -3.92
CA ASN A 154 -15.35 -12.82 -3.93
C ASN A 154 -16.17 -12.02 -4.93
N TRP A 155 -16.06 -10.69 -4.89
CA TRP A 155 -16.71 -9.82 -5.85
C TRP A 155 -16.38 -10.20 -7.31
N PHE A 156 -15.09 -10.51 -7.59
CA PHE A 156 -14.65 -10.94 -8.92
C PHE A 156 -15.31 -12.28 -9.33
N LYS A 157 -15.38 -13.25 -8.41
CA LYS A 157 -16.04 -14.54 -8.68
C LYS A 157 -17.53 -14.36 -9.01
N ASP A 158 -18.19 -13.49 -8.28
CA ASP A 158 -19.63 -13.28 -8.42
C ASP A 158 -19.99 -12.46 -9.68
N ASN A 159 -19.12 -11.51 -10.08
CA ASN A 159 -19.47 -10.53 -11.12
C ASN A 159 -18.70 -10.71 -12.44
N ILE A 160 -17.52 -11.36 -12.43
CA ILE A 160 -16.65 -11.44 -13.61
C ILE A 160 -16.45 -12.90 -14.05
N SER A 161 -15.89 -13.76 -13.18
CA SER A 161 -15.60 -15.16 -13.52
C SER A 161 -15.49 -16.03 -12.28
N ASN A 162 -16.32 -17.07 -12.20
CA ASN A 162 -16.25 -18.07 -11.14
C ASN A 162 -15.30 -19.24 -11.45
N VAL A 163 -14.76 -19.30 -12.66
CA VAL A 163 -13.81 -20.36 -13.09
C VAL A 163 -12.35 -19.92 -13.02
N THR A 164 -12.08 -18.63 -13.14
CA THR A 164 -10.71 -18.11 -13.05
C THR A 164 -10.23 -18.18 -11.62
N LYS A 165 -9.03 -18.74 -11.41
CA LYS A 165 -8.41 -18.80 -10.08
C LYS A 165 -8.21 -17.41 -9.51
N THR A 166 -8.66 -17.16 -8.28
CA THR A 166 -8.38 -15.93 -7.55
C THR A 166 -7.48 -16.24 -6.37
N LEU A 167 -6.47 -15.41 -6.16
CA LEU A 167 -5.52 -15.50 -5.06
C LEU A 167 -5.53 -14.17 -4.30
N GLU A 168 -5.46 -14.24 -2.98
CA GLU A 168 -5.37 -13.06 -2.14
C GLU A 168 -3.92 -12.78 -1.78
N LEU A 169 -3.48 -11.55 -1.99
CA LEU A 169 -2.21 -11.02 -1.48
C LEU A 169 -2.38 -9.54 -1.12
N PRO A 170 -2.57 -9.21 0.15
CA PRO A 170 -2.57 -7.81 0.60
C PRO A 170 -1.23 -7.13 0.30
N ILE A 171 -1.26 -5.81 0.17
CA ILE A 171 -0.04 -5.00 0.02
C ILE A 171 0.55 -4.77 1.41
N ILE A 172 1.42 -5.66 1.84
CA ILE A 172 2.00 -5.68 3.19
C ILE A 172 3.51 -5.88 3.12
N HIS A 173 4.21 -5.41 4.15
CA HIS A 173 5.64 -5.59 4.36
C HIS A 173 5.95 -6.93 5.03
N ASP A 174 7.18 -7.41 4.85
CA ASP A 174 7.74 -8.47 5.68
C ASP A 174 7.86 -7.96 7.12
N ASP A 175 7.10 -8.61 8.03
CA ASP A 175 7.02 -8.22 9.44
C ASP A 175 8.41 -8.16 10.09
N ALA A 176 9.25 -9.15 9.82
CA ALA A 176 10.57 -9.23 10.45
C ALA A 176 11.49 -8.11 9.97
N VAL A 177 11.38 -7.74 8.68
CA VAL A 177 12.18 -6.65 8.08
C VAL A 177 11.70 -5.30 8.61
N PHE A 178 10.39 -5.03 8.53
CA PHE A 178 9.85 -3.74 8.95
C PHE A 178 10.00 -3.50 10.45
N ARG A 179 9.80 -4.52 11.28
CA ARG A 179 9.99 -4.40 12.73
C ARG A 179 11.44 -4.16 13.16
N LYS A 180 12.42 -4.62 12.37
CA LYS A 180 13.82 -4.19 12.57
C LYS A 180 14.00 -2.71 12.26
N GLU A 181 13.39 -2.19 11.18
CA GLU A 181 13.42 -0.76 10.87
C GLU A 181 12.77 0.07 11.99
N LEU A 182 11.64 -0.39 12.58
CA LEU A 182 11.02 0.24 13.75
C LEU A 182 11.99 0.28 14.95
N ALA A 183 12.68 -0.82 15.24
CA ALA A 183 13.62 -0.86 16.36
C ALA A 183 14.83 0.10 16.15
N VAL A 184 15.34 0.18 14.92
CA VAL A 184 16.43 1.13 14.58
C VAL A 184 15.94 2.58 14.61
N SER A 185 14.65 2.84 14.38
CA SER A 185 14.08 4.19 14.38
C SER A 185 13.87 4.80 15.77
N LEU A 186 14.08 4.04 16.87
CA LEU A 186 13.83 4.51 18.24
C LEU A 186 14.60 5.79 18.60
N GLU A 187 15.83 5.94 18.15
CA GLU A 187 16.61 7.16 18.40
C GLU A 187 15.95 8.38 17.73
N VAL A 188 15.54 8.25 16.46
CA VAL A 188 14.85 9.32 15.73
C VAL A 188 13.49 9.60 16.37
N ALA A 189 12.79 8.56 16.84
CA ALA A 189 11.52 8.70 17.56
C ALA A 189 11.70 9.53 18.85
N ASN A 190 12.73 9.25 19.63
CA ASN A 190 13.04 10.01 20.85
C ASN A 190 13.42 11.47 20.55
N GLN A 191 14.16 11.73 19.47
CA GLN A 191 14.43 13.09 19.00
C GLN A 191 13.13 13.82 18.61
N ASN A 192 12.18 13.12 17.96
CA ASN A 192 10.90 13.70 17.59
C ASN A 192 10.03 14.04 18.83
N ILE A 193 10.10 13.25 19.91
CA ILE A 193 9.39 13.58 21.17
C ILE A 193 9.83 14.97 21.66
N LEU A 194 11.13 15.23 21.67
CA LEU A 194 11.69 16.50 22.12
C LEU A 194 11.39 17.64 21.15
N ASN A 195 11.61 17.43 19.86
CA ASN A 195 11.51 18.46 18.83
C ASN A 195 10.07 18.97 18.65
N PHE A 196 9.08 18.13 18.92
CA PHE A 196 7.65 18.46 18.73
C PHE A 196 6.86 18.52 20.05
N ASN A 197 7.55 18.49 21.21
CA ASN A 197 6.93 18.52 22.55
C ASN A 197 5.80 17.50 22.73
N LEU A 198 6.08 16.24 22.38
CA LEU A 198 5.09 15.16 22.36
C LEU A 198 4.92 14.48 23.72
N GLU A 199 5.81 14.72 24.69
CA GLU A 199 5.70 14.15 26.02
C GLU A 199 4.35 14.50 26.67
N GLY A 200 3.70 13.50 27.27
CA GLY A 200 2.39 13.67 27.89
C GLY A 200 1.23 13.80 26.90
N LYS A 201 1.47 13.68 25.59
CA LYS A 201 0.44 13.75 24.55
C LYS A 201 0.14 12.38 23.97
N LYS A 202 -1.07 12.23 23.42
CA LYS A 202 -1.48 11.09 22.59
C LYS A 202 -1.30 11.49 21.12
N VAL A 203 -0.44 10.79 20.39
CA VAL A 203 -0.10 11.13 19.01
C VAL A 203 -1.07 10.44 18.06
N ILE A 204 -1.84 11.25 17.33
CA ILE A 204 -2.64 10.85 16.18
C ILE A 204 -1.79 11.08 14.94
N LEU A 205 -1.62 10.07 14.10
CA LEU A 205 -0.76 10.11 12.93
C LEU A 205 -1.57 9.96 11.64
N PHE A 206 -1.27 10.80 10.67
CA PHE A 206 -1.61 10.60 9.27
C PHE A 206 -0.31 10.54 8.45
N VAL A 207 -0.24 9.60 7.51
CA VAL A 207 0.86 9.50 6.55
C VAL A 207 0.30 9.40 5.13
N GLY A 208 0.74 10.28 4.24
CA GLY A 208 0.33 10.26 2.85
C GLY A 208 0.44 11.60 2.15
N ARG A 209 0.07 11.63 0.87
CA ARG A 209 0.00 12.89 0.11
C ARG A 209 -1.12 13.77 0.65
N LEU A 210 -0.87 15.06 0.77
CA LEU A 210 -1.86 16.05 1.20
C LEU A 210 -2.68 16.51 -0.01
N VAL A 211 -3.64 15.67 -0.42
CA VAL A 211 -4.50 15.86 -1.61
C VAL A 211 -5.95 15.58 -1.25
N GLU A 212 -6.89 16.06 -2.08
CA GLU A 212 -8.35 16.04 -1.86
C GLU A 212 -8.88 14.65 -1.44
N VAL A 213 -8.45 13.61 -2.16
CA VAL A 213 -8.92 12.24 -1.91
C VAL A 213 -8.54 11.68 -0.53
N LYS A 214 -7.61 12.33 0.19
CA LYS A 214 -7.24 11.95 1.55
C LYS A 214 -8.15 12.56 2.62
N ASN A 215 -9.02 13.50 2.24
CA ASN A 215 -10.08 14.04 3.09
C ASN A 215 -9.60 14.59 4.44
N LEU A 216 -8.46 15.29 4.43
CA LEU A 216 -7.79 15.75 5.65
C LEU A 216 -8.54 16.90 6.34
N SER A 217 -9.31 17.72 5.60
CA SER A 217 -10.17 18.74 6.19
C SER A 217 -11.23 18.14 7.11
N LEU A 218 -11.77 16.95 6.78
CA LEU A 218 -12.65 16.23 7.70
C LEU A 218 -11.93 15.91 9.02
N LEU A 219 -10.70 15.37 8.94
CA LEU A 219 -9.92 15.02 10.13
C LEU A 219 -9.61 16.25 10.98
N VAL A 220 -9.17 17.36 10.37
CA VAL A 220 -8.88 18.63 11.06
C VAL A 220 -10.15 19.18 11.73
N LYS A 221 -11.28 19.21 11.02
CA LYS A 221 -12.56 19.67 11.55
C LYS A 221 -13.04 18.83 12.74
N VAL A 222 -12.96 17.50 12.63
CA VAL A 222 -13.38 16.60 13.70
C VAL A 222 -12.46 16.73 14.91
N ALA A 223 -11.17 16.97 14.71
CA ALA A 223 -10.21 17.16 15.79
C ALA A 223 -10.59 18.34 16.72
N THR A 224 -11.25 19.40 16.23
CA THR A 224 -11.73 20.50 17.07
C THR A 224 -12.89 20.15 17.99
N GLN A 225 -13.59 19.06 17.70
CA GLN A 225 -14.79 18.63 18.45
C GLN A 225 -14.44 17.62 19.56
N MET A 226 -13.18 17.14 19.60
CA MET A 226 -12.72 16.18 20.60
C MET A 226 -12.72 16.81 22.00
N LYS A 227 -13.29 16.09 22.98
CA LYS A 227 -13.31 16.48 24.39
C LYS A 227 -11.96 16.26 25.08
N THR A 228 -11.26 15.22 24.68
CA THR A 228 -9.89 14.94 25.13
C THR A 228 -8.97 16.08 24.71
N THR A 229 -8.06 16.51 25.60
CA THR A 229 -7.20 17.69 25.37
C THR A 229 -5.73 17.37 25.19
N ASP A 230 -5.27 16.21 25.64
CA ASP A 230 -3.89 15.75 25.66
C ASP A 230 -3.47 15.00 24.38
N TRP A 231 -3.87 15.52 23.22
CA TRP A 231 -3.54 14.95 21.92
C TRP A 231 -2.78 15.94 21.04
N VAL A 232 -2.06 15.38 20.07
CA VAL A 232 -1.49 16.09 18.93
C VAL A 232 -1.77 15.29 17.65
N LEU A 233 -2.00 15.98 16.54
CA LEU A 233 -2.14 15.39 15.21
C LEU A 233 -0.87 15.67 14.42
N VAL A 234 -0.21 14.62 13.97
CA VAL A 234 0.99 14.72 13.13
C VAL A 234 0.63 14.29 11.70
N MET A 235 0.87 15.18 10.75
CA MET A 235 0.69 14.94 9.33
C MET A 235 2.04 14.80 8.65
N VAL A 236 2.37 13.56 8.24
CA VAL A 236 3.59 13.23 7.51
C VAL A 236 3.27 13.13 6.03
N GLY A 237 3.84 14.01 5.24
CA GLY A 237 3.63 14.05 3.80
C GLY A 237 3.68 15.44 3.22
N ASP A 238 3.41 15.52 1.92
CA ASP A 238 3.38 16.75 1.15
C ASP A 238 2.28 16.69 0.10
N GLY A 239 1.86 17.84 -0.42
CA GLY A 239 0.84 17.92 -1.46
C GLY A 239 0.21 19.29 -1.59
N VAL A 240 -0.63 19.43 -2.63
CA VAL A 240 -1.23 20.70 -3.03
C VAL A 240 -2.13 21.33 -1.96
N LEU A 241 -2.59 20.57 -0.97
CA LEU A 241 -3.43 21.09 0.11
C LEU A 241 -2.64 21.56 1.35
N MET A 242 -1.31 21.46 1.37
CA MET A 242 -0.50 21.81 2.54
C MET A 242 -0.83 23.21 3.10
N ASP A 243 -0.81 24.23 2.25
CA ASP A 243 -1.02 25.61 2.70
C ASP A 243 -2.48 25.85 3.11
N ASN A 244 -3.44 25.28 2.39
CA ASN A 244 -4.85 25.35 2.75
C ASN A 244 -5.13 24.72 4.11
N LEU A 245 -4.56 23.54 4.39
CA LEU A 245 -4.70 22.85 5.68
C LEU A 245 -4.09 23.67 6.83
N LYS A 246 -2.94 24.33 6.63
CA LYS A 246 -2.34 25.22 7.64
C LYS A 246 -3.25 26.42 7.93
N ILE A 247 -3.85 27.02 6.90
CA ILE A 247 -4.83 28.12 7.08
C ILE A 247 -6.05 27.59 7.83
N GLU A 248 -6.58 26.43 7.48
CA GLU A 248 -7.73 25.82 8.15
C GLU A 248 -7.46 25.56 9.64
N VAL A 249 -6.31 24.98 9.97
CA VAL A 249 -5.85 24.74 11.35
C VAL A 249 -5.76 26.03 12.15
N THR A 250 -5.26 27.11 11.55
CA THR A 250 -5.18 28.44 12.17
C THR A 250 -6.56 29.03 12.42
N ASN A 251 -7.45 28.97 11.43
CA ASN A 251 -8.83 29.48 11.56
C ASN A 251 -9.66 28.71 12.60
N LEU A 252 -9.34 27.45 12.81
CA LEU A 252 -9.97 26.60 13.82
C LEU A 252 -9.34 26.72 15.22
N ASN A 253 -8.33 27.60 15.40
CA ASN A 253 -7.62 27.85 16.65
C ASN A 253 -6.94 26.63 17.27
N ILE A 254 -6.38 25.73 16.44
CA ILE A 254 -5.64 24.54 16.89
C ILE A 254 -4.20 24.42 16.30
N PRO A 255 -3.48 25.53 15.98
CA PRO A 255 -2.16 25.45 15.35
C PRO A 255 -1.13 24.74 16.24
N ASP A 256 -1.23 24.83 17.55
CA ASP A 256 -0.32 24.19 18.49
C ASP A 256 -0.57 22.66 18.64
N LYS A 257 -1.68 22.17 18.10
CA LYS A 257 -2.05 20.74 18.15
C LYS A 257 -1.84 19.98 16.86
N VAL A 258 -1.50 20.66 15.75
CA VAL A 258 -1.33 20.02 14.44
C VAL A 258 0.06 20.31 13.88
N HIS A 259 0.87 19.24 13.72
CA HIS A 259 2.22 19.34 13.19
C HIS A 259 2.30 18.83 11.76
N PHE A 260 2.69 19.70 10.83
CA PHE A 260 2.99 19.36 9.44
C PHE A 260 4.50 19.13 9.32
N VAL A 261 4.94 17.87 9.28
CA VAL A 261 6.38 17.52 9.33
C VAL A 261 7.00 17.34 7.95
N GLY A 262 6.21 17.53 6.89
CA GLY A 262 6.65 17.36 5.51
C GLY A 262 6.81 15.89 5.12
N ARG A 263 7.29 15.66 3.89
CA ARG A 263 7.58 14.30 3.39
C ARG A 263 8.76 13.70 4.13
N LYS A 264 8.61 12.48 4.62
CA LYS A 264 9.63 11.67 5.27
C LYS A 264 9.79 10.34 4.56
N GLU A 265 11.00 9.76 4.62
CA GLU A 265 11.34 8.45 4.04
C GLU A 265 12.26 7.67 4.98
N GLY A 266 12.30 6.34 4.86
CA GLY A 266 13.15 5.47 5.67
C GLY A 266 12.92 5.63 7.17
N LEU A 267 13.96 5.67 7.96
CA LEU A 267 13.88 5.71 9.42
C LEU A 267 13.15 6.96 9.96
N GLU A 268 13.24 8.10 9.25
CA GLU A 268 12.47 9.30 9.63
C GLU A 268 10.96 9.07 9.51
N LEU A 269 10.50 8.34 8.49
CA LEU A 269 9.09 7.98 8.36
C LEU A 269 8.71 6.93 9.40
N VAL A 270 9.50 5.87 9.50
CA VAL A 270 9.23 4.73 10.39
C VAL A 270 9.14 5.16 11.85
N SER A 271 9.94 6.15 12.28
CA SER A 271 9.91 6.70 13.63
C SER A 271 8.54 7.25 14.04
N TRP A 272 7.74 7.76 13.11
CA TRP A 272 6.39 8.25 13.39
C TRP A 272 5.41 7.12 13.70
N TYR A 273 5.52 5.97 13.04
CA TYR A 273 4.74 4.78 13.39
C TYR A 273 5.15 4.21 14.75
N THR A 274 6.44 4.34 15.13
CA THR A 274 6.93 3.94 16.45
C THR A 274 6.34 4.83 17.56
N LEU A 275 6.11 6.12 17.28
CA LEU A 275 5.58 7.10 18.23
C LEU A 275 4.07 7.05 18.37
N ALA A 276 3.35 6.98 17.26
CA ALA A 276 1.92 7.24 17.22
C ALA A 276 1.10 6.14 17.90
N GLN A 277 0.17 6.52 18.77
CA GLN A 277 -0.80 5.60 19.37
C GLN A 277 -1.94 5.28 18.42
N ILE A 278 -2.37 6.27 17.65
CA ILE A 278 -3.50 6.17 16.72
C ILE A 278 -3.04 6.55 15.33
N PHE A 279 -3.41 5.77 14.33
CA PHE A 279 -3.23 6.11 12.93
C PHE A 279 -4.60 6.31 12.27
N VAL A 280 -4.75 7.36 11.45
CA VAL A 280 -6.03 7.67 10.79
C VAL A 280 -5.84 7.72 9.28
N LEU A 281 -6.67 6.97 8.53
CA LEU A 281 -6.77 7.03 7.07
C LEU A 281 -8.19 7.42 6.64
N PRO A 282 -8.51 8.74 6.51
CA PRO A 282 -9.88 9.20 6.26
C PRO A 282 -10.23 9.31 4.78
N SER A 283 -9.50 8.59 3.91
CA SER A 283 -9.57 8.73 2.45
C SER A 283 -10.96 8.44 1.89
N ILE A 284 -11.42 9.28 0.96
CA ILE A 284 -12.63 9.05 0.14
C ILE A 284 -12.32 8.23 -1.13
N TYR A 285 -11.05 8.03 -1.42
CA TYR A 285 -10.56 7.16 -2.47
C TYR A 285 -9.17 6.64 -2.11
N GLU A 286 -9.05 5.32 -1.94
CA GLU A 286 -7.81 4.65 -1.62
C GLU A 286 -7.81 3.23 -2.22
N PRO A 287 -7.04 2.96 -3.27
CA PRO A 287 -7.00 1.62 -3.87
C PRO A 287 -6.62 0.52 -2.87
N PHE A 288 -5.60 0.78 -2.05
CA PHE A 288 -5.29 -0.09 -0.92
C PHE A 288 -5.01 0.71 0.35
N GLY A 289 -3.88 1.42 0.44
CA GLY A 289 -3.45 2.13 1.64
C GLY A 289 -2.40 1.33 2.43
N ALA A 290 -1.23 1.07 1.82
CA ALA A 290 -0.13 0.32 2.44
C ALA A 290 0.33 0.90 3.80
N VAL A 291 0.17 2.20 4.00
CA VAL A 291 0.44 2.90 5.27
C VAL A 291 -0.35 2.34 6.46
N VAL A 292 -1.50 1.68 6.23
CA VAL A 292 -2.27 0.97 7.26
C VAL A 292 -1.49 -0.22 7.80
N ASN A 293 -0.88 -1.02 6.91
CA ASN A 293 -0.02 -2.12 7.32
C ASN A 293 1.19 -1.61 8.13
N GLU A 294 1.85 -0.54 7.66
CA GLU A 294 2.98 0.08 8.36
C GLU A 294 2.58 0.53 9.78
N ALA A 295 1.42 1.16 9.92
CA ALA A 295 0.88 1.59 11.21
C ALA A 295 0.55 0.41 12.15
N LEU A 296 -0.06 -0.65 11.63
CA LEU A 296 -0.34 -1.87 12.39
C LEU A 296 0.94 -2.56 12.85
N LEU A 297 1.96 -2.65 11.99
CA LEU A 297 3.28 -3.18 12.34
C LEU A 297 3.97 -2.33 13.42
N GLY A 298 3.74 -1.01 13.43
CA GLY A 298 4.19 -0.08 14.46
C GLY A 298 3.39 -0.15 15.77
N GLY A 299 2.35 -1.00 15.85
CA GLY A 299 1.50 -1.17 17.03
C GLY A 299 0.50 -0.01 17.23
N CYS A 300 0.18 0.73 16.18
CA CYS A 300 -0.88 1.75 16.22
C CYS A 300 -2.28 1.10 16.26
N LYS A 301 -3.21 1.71 16.99
CA LYS A 301 -4.63 1.51 16.77
C LYS A 301 -5.01 2.23 15.48
N VAL A 302 -5.69 1.58 14.54
CA VAL A 302 -5.94 2.17 13.22
C VAL A 302 -7.42 2.54 13.06
N LEU A 303 -7.66 3.79 12.69
CA LEU A 303 -8.97 4.27 12.22
C LEU A 303 -8.91 4.39 10.71
N CYS A 304 -9.64 3.53 10.01
CA CYS A 304 -9.57 3.42 8.56
C CYS A 304 -10.93 3.68 7.93
N SER A 305 -10.91 4.45 6.85
CA SER A 305 -12.09 4.57 5.98
C SER A 305 -12.53 3.20 5.48
N GLU A 306 -13.83 2.89 5.61
CA GLU A 306 -14.43 1.62 5.17
C GLU A 306 -14.28 1.35 3.67
N ILE A 307 -14.10 2.38 2.86
CA ILE A 307 -13.93 2.29 1.40
C ILE A 307 -12.46 2.13 0.97
N ALA A 308 -11.50 2.23 1.88
CA ALA A 308 -10.09 1.96 1.58
C ALA A 308 -9.87 0.45 1.40
N GLY A 309 -9.02 0.04 0.45
CA GLY A 309 -8.72 -1.38 0.24
C GLY A 309 -8.09 -2.06 1.47
N ALA A 310 -7.34 -1.30 2.27
CA ALA A 310 -6.75 -1.78 3.53
C ALA A 310 -7.76 -1.92 4.68
N SER A 311 -9.04 -1.59 4.50
CA SER A 311 -10.10 -1.87 5.48
C SER A 311 -10.17 -3.36 5.83
N SER A 312 -9.80 -4.24 4.90
CA SER A 312 -9.68 -5.69 5.10
C SER A 312 -8.64 -6.11 6.14
N LEU A 313 -7.70 -5.24 6.53
CA LEU A 313 -6.71 -5.47 7.59
C LEU A 313 -7.26 -5.13 8.98
N ILE A 314 -8.42 -4.46 9.06
CA ILE A 314 -8.96 -3.92 10.31
C ILE A 314 -9.97 -4.89 10.91
N ASN A 315 -9.82 -5.13 12.22
CA ASN A 315 -10.74 -5.87 13.04
C ASN A 315 -10.95 -5.14 14.39
N LYS A 316 -11.82 -5.67 15.26
CA LYS A 316 -12.15 -5.07 16.56
C LYS A 316 -10.95 -4.94 17.52
N GLU A 317 -9.92 -5.76 17.34
CA GLU A 317 -8.75 -5.78 18.22
C GLU A 317 -7.73 -4.70 17.81
N ASN A 318 -7.60 -4.42 16.50
CA ASN A 318 -6.55 -3.55 15.98
C ASN A 318 -7.03 -2.19 15.47
N GLY A 319 -8.34 -1.98 15.29
CA GLY A 319 -8.85 -0.72 14.78
C GLY A 319 -10.35 -0.62 14.70
N GLU A 320 -10.80 0.46 14.06
CA GLU A 320 -12.21 0.73 13.77
C GLU A 320 -12.35 1.22 12.33
N LEU A 321 -13.45 0.81 11.67
CA LEU A 321 -13.83 1.34 10.36
C LEU A 321 -14.85 2.46 10.55
N PHE A 322 -14.80 3.47 9.69
CA PHE A 322 -15.76 4.57 9.69
C PHE A 322 -16.07 5.02 8.25
N SER A 323 -17.25 5.58 8.06
CA SER A 323 -17.62 6.22 6.80
C SER A 323 -16.85 7.53 6.62
N PRO A 324 -16.07 7.70 5.52
CA PRO A 324 -15.31 8.94 5.29
C PRO A 324 -16.20 10.17 5.03
N TYR A 325 -17.52 9.98 5.01
CA TYR A 325 -18.53 11.03 4.85
C TYR A 325 -19.23 11.38 6.18
N SER A 326 -18.87 10.71 7.30
CA SER A 326 -19.52 10.86 8.60
C SER A 326 -18.57 11.46 9.65
N GLU A 327 -18.72 12.77 9.91
CA GLU A 327 -18.01 13.46 11.01
C GLU A 327 -18.28 12.78 12.36
N LYS A 328 -19.52 12.33 12.58
CA LYS A 328 -19.93 11.69 13.85
C LYS A 328 -19.23 10.37 14.09
N GLU A 329 -19.09 9.53 13.04
CA GLU A 329 -18.40 8.25 13.16
C GLU A 329 -16.92 8.45 13.41
N LEU A 330 -16.24 9.33 12.65
CA LEU A 330 -14.83 9.62 12.88
C LEU A 330 -14.59 10.19 14.27
N LEU A 331 -15.45 11.12 14.75
CA LEU A 331 -15.35 11.66 16.10
C LEU A 331 -15.50 10.55 17.16
N PHE A 332 -16.49 9.70 17.02
CA PHE A 332 -16.72 8.57 17.92
C PHE A 332 -15.52 7.64 17.98
N CYS A 333 -14.97 7.22 16.82
CA CYS A 333 -13.79 6.37 16.74
C CYS A 333 -12.54 7.02 17.36
N LEU A 334 -12.35 8.34 17.15
CA LEU A 334 -11.23 9.08 17.74
C LEU A 334 -11.36 9.16 19.27
N GLU A 335 -12.52 9.53 19.79
CA GLU A 335 -12.76 9.63 21.24
C GLU A 335 -12.58 8.26 21.94
N ASN A 336 -13.11 7.18 21.36
CA ASN A 336 -12.93 5.82 21.88
C ASN A 336 -11.45 5.44 21.91
N SER A 337 -10.75 5.62 20.80
CA SER A 337 -9.34 5.25 20.69
C SER A 337 -8.46 6.11 21.62
N LEU A 338 -8.74 7.42 21.72
CA LEU A 338 -8.01 8.33 22.61
C LEU A 338 -8.24 7.97 24.09
N SER A 339 -9.43 7.53 24.47
CA SER A 339 -9.72 7.15 25.87
C SER A 339 -8.87 5.95 26.33
N ALA A 340 -8.56 5.04 25.43
CA ALA A 340 -7.75 3.84 25.69
C ALA A 340 -6.24 4.04 25.44
N ALA A 341 -5.87 5.11 24.72
CA ALA A 341 -4.49 5.35 24.34
C ALA A 341 -3.62 5.79 25.53
N VAL A 342 -2.41 5.26 25.59
CA VAL A 342 -1.37 5.66 26.54
C VAL A 342 -0.71 6.96 26.05
N ILE A 343 -0.39 7.86 26.97
CA ILE A 343 0.36 9.08 26.66
C ILE A 343 1.80 8.75 26.25
N THR A 344 2.37 9.58 25.39
CA THR A 344 3.79 9.47 24.99
C THR A 344 4.69 9.72 26.21
N PRO A 345 5.60 8.80 26.56
CA PRO A 345 6.59 9.03 27.62
C PRO A 345 7.67 10.02 27.16
N ASN A 346 8.54 10.43 28.08
CA ASN A 346 9.70 11.27 27.76
C ASN A 346 10.74 10.54 26.87
N SER A 347 10.75 9.20 26.89
CA SER A 347 11.55 8.37 25.98
C SER A 347 10.92 7.02 25.73
N ILE A 348 11.17 6.45 24.54
CA ILE A 348 10.72 5.11 24.13
C ILE A 348 11.96 4.22 23.99
N ASN A 349 12.00 3.11 24.74
CA ASN A 349 13.11 2.17 24.73
C ASN A 349 12.83 0.90 23.93
N ASN A 350 11.56 0.59 23.70
CA ASN A 350 11.12 -0.60 22.97
C ASN A 350 10.02 -0.26 21.97
N ILE A 351 9.98 -0.99 20.87
CA ILE A 351 8.85 -0.96 19.94
C ILE A 351 7.65 -1.69 20.54
N ARG A 352 6.46 -1.20 20.23
CA ARG A 352 5.21 -1.89 20.61
C ARG A 352 5.05 -3.20 19.85
N GLU A 353 4.20 -4.09 20.33
CA GLU A 353 3.79 -5.27 19.59
C GLU A 353 3.03 -4.89 18.31
N SER A 354 3.10 -5.76 17.30
CA SER A 354 2.37 -5.58 16.06
C SER A 354 0.88 -5.86 16.27
N ASN A 355 0.05 -5.00 15.71
CA ASN A 355 -1.40 -5.16 15.64
C ASN A 355 -1.88 -5.83 14.33
N MET A 356 -0.96 -6.36 13.51
CA MET A 356 -1.33 -7.08 12.29
C MET A 356 -2.05 -8.40 12.64
N PRO A 357 -3.18 -8.71 11.96
CA PRO A 357 -3.95 -9.92 12.22
C PRO A 357 -3.34 -11.21 11.66
N PHE A 358 -2.31 -11.10 10.84
CA PHE A 358 -1.56 -12.20 10.22
C PHE A 358 -0.17 -11.72 9.80
N THR A 359 0.74 -12.67 9.51
CA THR A 359 2.10 -12.34 9.07
C THR A 359 2.21 -12.28 7.55
N PHE A 360 3.28 -11.63 7.05
CA PHE A 360 3.63 -11.66 5.63
C PHE A 360 3.83 -13.09 5.13
N ASN A 361 4.50 -13.93 5.93
CA ASN A 361 4.76 -15.32 5.55
C ASN A 361 3.48 -16.13 5.37
N ASP A 362 2.44 -15.92 6.19
CA ASP A 362 1.15 -16.61 6.04
C ASP A 362 0.55 -16.37 4.65
N LYS A 363 0.64 -15.13 4.16
CA LYS A 363 0.06 -14.74 2.85
C LYS A 363 0.95 -15.12 1.68
N ILE A 364 2.27 -14.94 1.80
CA ILE A 364 3.20 -15.19 0.70
C ILE A 364 3.39 -16.69 0.43
N ASP A 365 3.45 -17.53 1.48
CA ASP A 365 3.59 -18.97 1.33
C ASP A 365 2.34 -19.58 0.66
N PHE A 366 1.14 -19.09 1.05
CA PHE A 366 -0.09 -19.47 0.36
C PHE A 366 -0.03 -19.11 -1.13
N LEU A 367 0.39 -17.88 -1.47
CA LEU A 367 0.52 -17.45 -2.86
C LEU A 367 1.51 -18.33 -3.65
N ILE A 368 2.74 -18.49 -3.13
CA ILE A 368 3.82 -19.26 -3.79
C ILE A 368 3.40 -20.70 -4.08
N ASN A 369 2.72 -21.34 -3.13
CA ASN A 369 2.24 -22.72 -3.29
C ASN A 369 1.10 -22.83 -4.31
N ASN A 370 0.47 -21.73 -4.65
CA ASN A 370 -0.67 -21.67 -5.57
C ASN A 370 -0.35 -21.05 -6.94
N LEU A 371 0.83 -20.50 -7.14
CA LEU A 371 1.35 -20.12 -8.45
C LEU A 371 1.91 -21.33 -9.18
#